data_ba79c99a5c6a2d0fb5c22832049e52d2
#
_entry.id   ba79c99a5c6a2d0fb5c22832049e52d2
#
_cell.length_a   1.000
_cell.length_b   1.000
_cell.length_c   1.000
_cell.angle_alpha   90.00
_cell.angle_beta   90.00
_cell.angle_gamma   90.00
#
_symmetry.space_group_name_H-M   'P 1'
#
loop_
_entity.id
_entity.type
_entity.pdbx_description
1 polymer ?
#
loop_
_entity_poly.entity_id
_entity_poly.type
_entity_poly.pdbx_seq_one_letter_code
_entity_poly.pdbx_strand_id
1 'polypeptide(L)'
;MKKLLFLLILITILTSCGNNNSKTTSVLRVGIYSGDQPIQTKEKIKGFQQYLEKELKMPVEFVFTSDYTTLVEGIQRDKLDVVQLSPFAYVLATQKPCLVPLVTIAENKIRTEYHSFIFTYGSSKINNIEDLKKHAKELTLCFADPASASGHLIPRAYLKSIGLDPENSFKEVIFAGSHPASMLSVKNKKIDIGCSTTELGYQRLVINGGIKEGELKSLWVSDPIINDAICANKNLSTTLIEKIKKAYLEVDQKDPKAFAGSVSRYYSDASHMQFIPTYDSLYNNIRNIAESIKELKTIK
;
A
#
# COMPACT_ATOMS: atom_id res chain seq x y z
N MET A 1 -76.06 -34.45 17.71
CA MET A 1 -74.64 -34.79 17.78
C MET A 1 -73.88 -33.87 16.81
N LYS A 2 -73.42 -32.74 17.30
CA LYS A 2 -72.76 -31.72 16.48
C LYS A 2 -71.27 -31.79 16.79
N LYS A 3 -70.43 -32.19 15.80
CA LYS A 3 -69.00 -32.19 15.89
C LYS A 3 -68.48 -30.77 15.68
N LEU A 4 -67.86 -30.19 16.69
CA LEU A 4 -67.19 -28.89 16.62
C LEU A 4 -65.78 -29.08 16.13
N LEU A 5 -65.49 -28.58 14.92
CA LEU A 5 -64.17 -28.64 14.29
C LEU A 5 -63.36 -27.42 14.75
N PHE A 6 -62.36 -27.62 15.60
CA PHE A 6 -61.45 -26.58 16.02
C PHE A 6 -60.34 -26.43 14.97
N LEU A 7 -60.38 -25.34 14.21
CA LEU A 7 -59.35 -25.01 13.22
C LEU A 7 -58.22 -24.26 13.96
N LEU A 8 -57.11 -24.96 14.22
CA LEU A 8 -55.90 -24.36 14.80
C LEU A 8 -55.11 -23.63 13.68
N ILE A 9 -55.20 -22.30 13.65
CA ILE A 9 -54.38 -21.47 12.75
C ILE A 9 -53.00 -21.36 13.38
N LEU A 10 -52.02 -22.10 12.83
CA LEU A 10 -50.58 -22.02 13.15
C LEU A 10 -49.99 -20.82 12.43
N ILE A 11 -49.90 -19.68 13.11
CA ILE A 11 -49.18 -18.49 12.61
C ILE A 11 -47.68 -18.76 12.74
N THR A 12 -47.04 -19.18 11.64
CA THR A 12 -45.59 -19.25 11.51
C THR A 12 -45.09 -17.82 11.33
N ILE A 13 -44.56 -17.25 12.39
CA ILE A 13 -43.79 -16.00 12.34
C ILE A 13 -42.45 -16.35 11.65
N LEU A 14 -42.34 -16.05 10.36
CA LEU A 14 -41.06 -16.05 9.66
C LEU A 14 -40.23 -14.86 10.18
N THR A 15 -39.49 -15.07 11.26
CA THR A 15 -38.41 -14.18 11.63
C THR A 15 -37.34 -14.35 10.55
N SER A 16 -37.37 -13.48 9.55
CA SER A 16 -36.26 -13.26 8.62
C SER A 16 -35.09 -12.70 9.43
N CYS A 17 -34.29 -13.58 10.02
CA CYS A 17 -32.97 -13.24 10.48
C CYS A 17 -32.14 -12.89 9.23
N GLY A 18 -32.02 -11.62 8.91
CA GLY A 18 -31.00 -11.14 7.99
C GLY A 18 -29.65 -11.63 8.55
N ASN A 19 -29.07 -12.58 7.84
CA ASN A 19 -27.78 -13.19 8.18
C ASN A 19 -26.69 -12.14 7.89
N ASN A 20 -26.56 -11.15 8.79
CA ASN A 20 -25.37 -10.28 8.84
C ASN A 20 -24.24 -11.13 9.42
N ASN A 21 -23.61 -11.94 8.58
CA ASN A 21 -22.37 -12.66 8.90
C ASN A 21 -21.22 -11.67 9.06
N SER A 22 -21.33 -10.74 10.01
CA SER A 22 -20.22 -9.88 10.37
C SER A 22 -19.18 -10.69 11.15
N LYS A 23 -17.92 -10.64 10.72
CA LYS A 23 -16.80 -11.27 11.41
C LYS A 23 -16.68 -10.72 12.82
N THR A 24 -16.83 -11.57 13.83
CA THR A 24 -16.46 -11.23 15.21
C THR A 24 -14.98 -11.45 15.38
N THR A 25 -14.20 -10.37 15.56
CA THR A 25 -12.76 -10.47 15.82
C THR A 25 -12.48 -10.15 17.29
N SER A 26 -11.67 -10.99 17.94
CA SER A 26 -11.20 -10.76 19.32
C SER A 26 -9.93 -9.91 19.37
N VAL A 27 -9.17 -9.87 18.26
CA VAL A 27 -7.93 -9.10 18.10
C VAL A 27 -7.99 -8.43 16.73
N LEU A 28 -7.76 -7.12 16.65
CA LEU A 28 -7.69 -6.39 15.38
C LEU A 28 -6.29 -6.56 14.77
N ARG A 29 -6.18 -7.24 13.63
CA ARG A 29 -4.92 -7.47 12.92
C ARG A 29 -4.71 -6.41 11.86
N VAL A 30 -3.68 -5.59 12.05
CA VAL A 30 -3.36 -4.45 11.18
C VAL A 30 -2.09 -4.76 10.38
N GLY A 31 -2.22 -4.97 9.09
CA GLY A 31 -1.10 -5.23 8.18
C GLY A 31 -0.43 -3.95 7.72
N ILE A 32 0.90 -3.91 7.83
CA ILE A 32 1.74 -2.75 7.47
C ILE A 32 2.94 -3.20 6.66
N TYR A 33 3.18 -2.52 5.55
CA TYR A 33 4.45 -2.62 4.82
C TYR A 33 5.57 -1.96 5.64
N SER A 34 6.60 -2.72 5.98
CA SER A 34 7.76 -2.25 6.75
C SER A 34 9.04 -2.11 5.91
N GLY A 35 9.01 -2.59 4.66
CA GLY A 35 10.23 -2.75 3.86
C GLY A 35 11.21 -3.69 4.59
N ASP A 36 12.49 -3.32 4.59
CA ASP A 36 13.57 -4.14 5.19
C ASP A 36 13.84 -3.80 6.67
N GLN A 37 12.95 -3.03 7.34
CA GLN A 37 13.18 -2.54 8.71
C GLN A 37 12.01 -2.85 9.68
N PRO A 38 11.62 -4.12 9.86
CA PRO A 38 10.44 -4.47 10.67
C PRO A 38 10.62 -4.12 12.16
N ILE A 39 11.82 -4.29 12.72
CA ILE A 39 12.09 -4.01 14.15
C ILE A 39 11.92 -2.51 14.45
N GLN A 40 12.58 -1.65 13.67
CA GLN A 40 12.49 -0.19 13.86
C GLN A 40 11.07 0.31 13.62
N THR A 41 10.35 -0.24 12.64
CA THR A 41 8.96 0.09 12.38
C THR A 41 8.08 -0.30 13.57
N LYS A 42 8.30 -1.48 14.17
CA LYS A 42 7.58 -1.96 15.34
C LYS A 42 7.75 -1.04 16.56
N GLU A 43 8.98 -0.60 16.81
CA GLU A 43 9.25 0.32 17.92
C GLU A 43 8.56 1.67 17.74
N LYS A 44 8.66 2.24 16.55
CA LYS A 44 8.05 3.54 16.22
C LYS A 44 6.53 3.53 16.34
N ILE A 45 5.88 2.43 15.95
CA ILE A 45 4.42 2.33 15.89
C ILE A 45 3.78 1.89 17.22
N LYS A 46 4.58 1.53 18.23
CA LYS A 46 4.08 1.02 19.52
C LYS A 46 3.08 1.97 20.21
N GLY A 47 3.36 3.27 20.19
CA GLY A 47 2.45 4.27 20.75
C GLY A 47 1.10 4.31 20.03
N PHE A 48 1.12 4.18 18.70
CA PHE A 48 -0.09 4.14 17.89
C PHE A 48 -0.90 2.85 18.12
N GLN A 49 -0.24 1.72 18.34
CA GLN A 49 -0.89 0.47 18.75
C GLN A 49 -1.68 0.68 20.05
N GLN A 50 -1.03 1.22 21.08
CA GLN A 50 -1.65 1.48 22.39
C GLN A 50 -2.81 2.47 22.28
N TYR A 51 -2.69 3.50 21.44
CA TYR A 51 -3.78 4.42 21.15
C TYR A 51 -4.98 3.70 20.52
N LEU A 52 -4.77 2.87 19.50
CA LEU A 52 -5.86 2.11 18.87
C LEU A 52 -6.52 1.14 19.85
N GLU A 53 -5.76 0.42 20.68
CA GLU A 53 -6.29 -0.48 21.73
C GLU A 53 -7.21 0.26 22.70
N LYS A 54 -6.81 1.46 23.12
CA LYS A 54 -7.60 2.33 24.02
C LYS A 54 -8.90 2.80 23.36
N GLU A 55 -8.84 3.32 22.14
CA GLU A 55 -10.00 3.88 21.44
C GLU A 55 -11.00 2.79 21.02
N LEU A 56 -10.50 1.63 20.59
CA LEU A 56 -11.32 0.53 20.11
C LEU A 56 -11.78 -0.41 21.23
N LYS A 57 -11.16 -0.34 22.41
CA LYS A 57 -11.39 -1.23 23.57
C LYS A 57 -11.23 -2.70 23.23
N MET A 58 -10.22 -3.01 22.42
CA MET A 58 -9.88 -4.38 22.02
C MET A 58 -8.36 -4.49 21.72
N PRO A 59 -7.77 -5.69 21.83
CA PRO A 59 -6.37 -5.90 21.45
C PRO A 59 -6.13 -5.58 19.98
N VAL A 60 -4.97 -4.98 19.68
CA VAL A 60 -4.50 -4.67 18.32
C VAL A 60 -3.16 -5.34 18.09
N GLU A 61 -3.03 -6.06 16.99
CA GLU A 61 -1.80 -6.70 16.56
C GLU A 61 -1.35 -6.11 15.22
N PHE A 62 -0.12 -5.58 15.18
CA PHE A 62 0.48 -5.15 13.92
C PHE A 62 1.26 -6.28 13.28
N VAL A 63 0.90 -6.62 12.05
CA VAL A 63 1.56 -7.60 11.19
C VAL A 63 2.44 -6.86 10.19
N PHE A 64 3.76 -7.03 10.32
CA PHE A 64 4.73 -6.35 9.47
C PHE A 64 5.14 -7.25 8.32
N THR A 65 5.08 -6.72 7.09
CA THR A 65 5.48 -7.43 5.87
C THR A 65 6.57 -6.66 5.13
N SER A 66 7.43 -7.38 4.42
CA SER A 66 8.45 -6.80 3.55
C SER A 66 7.91 -6.41 2.17
N ASP A 67 6.73 -6.90 1.81
CA ASP A 67 6.12 -6.75 0.49
C ASP A 67 4.62 -6.45 0.57
N TYR A 68 4.08 -5.86 -0.49
CA TYR A 68 2.66 -5.52 -0.59
C TYR A 68 1.80 -6.73 -0.99
N THR A 69 2.36 -7.68 -1.71
CA THR A 69 1.64 -8.89 -2.16
C THR A 69 1.09 -9.67 -0.96
N THR A 70 1.90 -9.84 0.08
CA THR A 70 1.48 -10.48 1.34
C THR A 70 0.32 -9.72 2.02
N LEU A 71 0.31 -8.39 1.98
CA LEU A 71 -0.81 -7.60 2.52
C LEU A 71 -2.10 -7.79 1.70
N VAL A 72 -1.99 -7.79 0.37
CA VAL A 72 -3.11 -8.05 -0.54
C VAL A 72 -3.71 -9.43 -0.29
N GLU A 73 -2.89 -10.47 -0.24
CA GLU A 73 -3.36 -11.82 0.05
C GLU A 73 -3.95 -11.94 1.46
N GLY A 74 -3.31 -11.31 2.45
CA GLY A 74 -3.75 -11.34 3.84
C GLY A 74 -5.16 -10.77 4.03
N ILE A 75 -5.47 -9.64 3.40
CA ILE A 75 -6.80 -9.03 3.49
C ILE A 75 -7.83 -9.82 2.66
N GLN A 76 -7.47 -10.30 1.48
CA GLN A 76 -8.35 -11.09 0.61
C GLN A 76 -8.71 -12.47 1.18
N ARG A 77 -7.92 -12.98 2.12
CA ARG A 77 -8.13 -14.28 2.80
C ARG A 77 -8.59 -14.10 4.25
N ASP A 78 -9.08 -12.93 4.65
CA ASP A 78 -9.55 -12.60 6.00
C ASP A 78 -8.51 -12.85 7.13
N LYS A 79 -7.21 -12.83 6.79
CA LYS A 79 -6.10 -12.95 7.75
C LYS A 79 -5.73 -11.60 8.37
N LEU A 80 -6.06 -10.51 7.70
CA LEU A 80 -5.89 -9.14 8.16
C LEU A 80 -7.27 -8.46 8.24
N ASP A 81 -7.40 -7.53 9.17
CA ASP A 81 -8.62 -6.79 9.44
C ASP A 81 -8.54 -5.34 8.95
N VAL A 82 -7.34 -4.76 9.03
CA VAL A 82 -6.99 -3.44 8.48
C VAL A 82 -5.66 -3.57 7.75
N VAL A 83 -5.49 -2.86 6.64
CA VAL A 83 -4.24 -2.84 5.87
C VAL A 83 -3.91 -1.45 5.35
N GLN A 84 -2.61 -1.13 5.28
CA GLN A 84 -2.11 -0.01 4.52
C GLN A 84 -1.57 -0.51 3.19
N LEU A 85 -2.15 -0.05 2.10
CA LEU A 85 -1.83 -0.51 0.75
C LEU A 85 -1.33 0.64 -0.13
N SER A 86 -0.26 0.38 -0.89
CA SER A 86 0.11 1.27 -1.98
C SER A 86 -1.04 1.40 -2.98
N PRO A 87 -1.10 2.47 -3.80
CA PRO A 87 -2.20 2.65 -4.74
C PRO A 87 -2.44 1.45 -5.67
N PHE A 88 -1.38 0.79 -6.14
CA PHE A 88 -1.54 -0.39 -6.97
C PHE A 88 -1.93 -1.65 -6.17
N ALA A 89 -1.37 -1.84 -4.99
CA ALA A 89 -1.78 -2.91 -4.08
C ALA A 89 -3.27 -2.77 -3.70
N TYR A 90 -3.77 -1.54 -3.52
CA TYR A 90 -5.18 -1.27 -3.32
C TYR A 90 -6.02 -1.74 -4.53
N VAL A 91 -5.63 -1.37 -5.75
CA VAL A 91 -6.31 -1.81 -6.97
C VAL A 91 -6.33 -3.33 -7.09
N LEU A 92 -5.22 -4.00 -6.83
CA LEU A 92 -5.15 -5.48 -6.83
C LEU A 92 -6.06 -6.10 -5.75
N ALA A 93 -6.09 -5.53 -4.56
CA ALA A 93 -6.94 -6.02 -3.48
C ALA A 93 -8.43 -5.87 -3.80
N THR A 94 -8.84 -4.80 -4.51
CA THR A 94 -10.23 -4.55 -4.92
C THR A 94 -10.73 -5.46 -6.03
N GLN A 95 -9.88 -6.28 -6.65
CA GLN A 95 -10.33 -7.35 -7.56
C GLN A 95 -11.26 -8.36 -6.86
N LYS A 96 -11.17 -8.45 -5.53
CA LYS A 96 -12.18 -9.10 -4.68
C LYS A 96 -12.90 -8.02 -3.86
N PRO A 97 -14.23 -8.09 -3.68
CA PRO A 97 -14.98 -7.06 -2.95
C PRO A 97 -14.80 -7.21 -1.43
N CYS A 98 -13.56 -7.12 -0.95
CA CYS A 98 -13.17 -7.38 0.45
C CYS A 98 -12.78 -6.13 1.24
N LEU A 99 -12.71 -4.94 0.61
CA LEU A 99 -12.17 -3.72 1.22
C LEU A 99 -13.18 -2.59 1.34
N VAL A 100 -13.02 -1.81 2.41
CA VAL A 100 -13.60 -0.48 2.60
C VAL A 100 -12.46 0.52 2.80
N PRO A 101 -12.22 1.49 1.89
CA PRO A 101 -11.21 2.52 2.09
C PRO A 101 -11.64 3.46 3.22
N LEU A 102 -10.74 3.75 4.15
CA LEU A 102 -11.01 4.55 5.33
C LEU A 102 -10.38 5.93 5.23
N VAL A 103 -9.04 5.95 5.23
CA VAL A 103 -8.26 7.19 5.32
C VAL A 103 -6.97 7.09 4.49
N THR A 104 -6.41 8.25 4.19
CA THR A 104 -5.06 8.45 3.65
C THR A 104 -4.35 9.56 4.41
N ILE A 105 -3.04 9.68 4.22
CA ILE A 105 -2.24 10.74 4.84
C ILE A 105 -2.44 12.08 4.09
N ALA A 106 -2.42 13.16 4.83
CA ALA A 106 -2.51 14.52 4.32
C ALA A 106 -1.58 15.46 5.09
N GLU A 107 -1.13 16.50 4.44
CA GLU A 107 -0.42 17.64 5.02
C GLU A 107 -1.30 18.88 4.88
N ASN A 108 -1.54 19.60 5.97
CA ASN A 108 -2.43 20.79 5.99
C ASN A 108 -3.80 20.53 5.34
N LYS A 109 -4.39 19.33 5.56
CA LYS A 109 -5.65 18.85 4.96
C LYS A 109 -5.60 18.60 3.44
N ILE A 110 -4.45 18.72 2.80
CA ILE A 110 -4.24 18.41 1.40
C ILE A 110 -3.64 17.01 1.33
N ARG A 111 -4.17 16.14 0.47
CA ARG A 111 -3.61 14.81 0.27
C ARG A 111 -2.16 14.90 -0.15
N THR A 112 -1.32 14.13 0.51
CA THR A 112 0.06 14.00 0.09
C THR A 112 0.17 13.16 -1.17
N GLU A 113 1.16 13.50 -1.97
CA GLU A 113 1.54 12.79 -3.18
C GLU A 113 3.02 12.44 -3.10
N TYR A 114 3.45 11.52 -3.93
CA TYR A 114 4.84 11.12 -4.05
C TYR A 114 5.14 10.73 -5.50
N HIS A 115 6.41 10.47 -5.82
CA HIS A 115 6.83 10.20 -7.19
C HIS A 115 7.52 8.85 -7.32
N SER A 116 7.32 8.21 -8.46
CA SER A 116 8.16 7.12 -8.94
C SER A 116 9.40 7.69 -9.62
N PHE A 117 10.51 6.97 -9.58
CA PHE A 117 11.66 7.29 -10.41
C PHE A 117 12.33 6.03 -10.97
N ILE A 118 12.91 6.18 -12.16
CA ILE A 118 13.83 5.23 -12.77
C ILE A 118 15.23 5.78 -12.57
N PHE A 119 16.16 4.96 -12.12
CA PHE A 119 17.49 5.41 -11.71
C PHE A 119 18.57 4.38 -12.07
N THR A 120 19.80 4.86 -12.05
CA THR A 120 21.01 4.08 -12.19
C THR A 120 22.05 4.50 -11.15
N TYR A 121 23.17 3.78 -11.03
CA TYR A 121 24.26 4.21 -10.13
C TYR A 121 24.96 5.48 -10.66
N GLY A 122 25.43 6.33 -9.73
CA GLY A 122 25.92 7.68 -10.03
C GLY A 122 27.01 7.75 -11.10
N SER A 123 27.95 6.78 -11.14
CA SER A 123 29.03 6.70 -12.12
C SER A 123 28.67 5.94 -13.41
N SER A 124 27.38 5.63 -13.63
CA SER A 124 26.89 5.00 -14.86
C SER A 124 27.11 5.90 -16.09
N LYS A 125 27.34 5.28 -17.25
CA LYS A 125 27.36 5.97 -18.55
C LYS A 125 25.95 6.29 -19.07
N ILE A 126 24.91 5.70 -18.47
CA ILE A 126 23.52 6.00 -18.81
C ILE A 126 23.15 7.30 -18.09
N ASN A 127 22.87 8.38 -18.81
CA ASN A 127 22.64 9.72 -18.24
C ASN A 127 21.19 10.19 -18.37
N ASN A 128 20.42 9.61 -19.27
CA ASN A 128 19.07 9.99 -19.60
C ASN A 128 18.28 8.83 -20.22
N ILE A 129 17.04 9.06 -20.56
CA ILE A 129 16.15 8.06 -21.17
C ILE A 129 16.60 7.66 -22.57
N GLU A 130 17.20 8.53 -23.35
CA GLU A 130 17.69 8.18 -24.69
C GLU A 130 18.89 7.23 -24.60
N ASP A 131 19.81 7.44 -23.65
CA ASP A 131 20.88 6.48 -23.38
C ASP A 131 20.31 5.14 -22.94
N LEU A 132 19.30 5.15 -22.05
CA LEU A 132 18.61 3.95 -21.60
C LEU A 132 18.00 3.18 -22.78
N LYS A 133 17.27 3.86 -23.67
CA LYS A 133 16.66 3.24 -24.88
C LYS A 133 17.70 2.59 -25.77
N LYS A 134 18.81 3.27 -26.01
CA LYS A 134 19.88 2.79 -26.88
C LYS A 134 20.56 1.53 -26.34
N HIS A 135 20.72 1.42 -25.01
CA HIS A 135 21.51 0.35 -24.40
C HIS A 135 20.67 -0.70 -23.66
N ALA A 136 19.34 -0.57 -23.64
CA ALA A 136 18.45 -1.41 -22.83
C ALA A 136 18.75 -2.92 -22.93
N LYS A 137 19.05 -3.43 -24.12
CA LYS A 137 19.41 -4.84 -24.39
C LYS A 137 20.61 -5.37 -23.60
N GLU A 138 21.48 -4.48 -23.17
CA GLU A 138 22.69 -4.81 -22.42
C GLU A 138 22.48 -4.66 -20.90
N LEU A 139 21.39 -3.99 -20.49
CA LEU A 139 21.13 -3.56 -19.11
C LEU A 139 20.16 -4.50 -18.39
N THR A 140 20.43 -4.71 -17.11
CA THR A 140 19.52 -5.36 -16.18
C THR A 140 18.60 -4.33 -15.52
N LEU A 141 17.32 -4.67 -15.38
CA LEU A 141 16.29 -3.82 -14.77
C LEU A 141 15.74 -4.49 -13.49
N CYS A 142 15.61 -3.77 -12.39
CA CYS A 142 14.83 -4.25 -11.27
C CYS A 142 13.64 -3.33 -10.94
N PHE A 143 12.49 -3.95 -10.79
CA PHE A 143 11.34 -3.38 -10.10
C PHE A 143 11.44 -3.66 -8.59
N ALA A 144 10.72 -2.88 -7.77
CA ALA A 144 10.74 -3.10 -6.32
C ALA A 144 9.89 -4.31 -5.92
N ASP A 145 8.57 -4.20 -6.03
CA ASP A 145 7.60 -5.22 -5.61
C ASP A 145 6.49 -5.32 -6.66
N PRO A 146 5.97 -6.52 -6.97
CA PRO A 146 4.93 -6.70 -7.99
C PRO A 146 3.66 -5.86 -7.76
N ALA A 147 3.28 -5.59 -6.51
CA ALA A 147 2.11 -4.79 -6.15
C ALA A 147 2.43 -3.31 -5.85
N SER A 148 3.68 -2.86 -6.11
CA SER A 148 4.07 -1.46 -5.91
C SER A 148 3.60 -0.55 -7.05
N ALA A 149 3.00 0.59 -6.74
CA ALA A 149 2.68 1.61 -7.73
C ALA A 149 3.95 2.27 -8.30
N SER A 150 4.79 2.85 -7.44
CA SER A 150 6.00 3.58 -7.86
C SER A 150 7.19 2.71 -8.19
N GLY A 151 7.29 1.52 -7.57
CA GLY A 151 8.40 0.60 -7.84
C GLY A 151 8.13 -0.38 -8.97
N HIS A 152 6.91 -0.42 -9.54
CA HIS A 152 6.58 -1.35 -10.61
C HIS A 152 5.58 -0.78 -11.62
N LEU A 153 4.31 -0.56 -11.24
CA LEU A 153 3.25 -0.24 -12.21
C LEU A 153 3.58 1.00 -13.05
N ILE A 154 3.87 2.12 -12.39
CA ILE A 154 4.08 3.42 -13.04
C ILE A 154 5.33 3.42 -13.91
N PRO A 155 6.53 3.00 -13.43
CA PRO A 155 7.71 2.95 -14.29
C PRO A 155 7.56 1.93 -15.43
N ARG A 156 6.86 0.80 -15.23
CA ARG A 156 6.56 -0.15 -16.31
C ARG A 156 5.69 0.50 -17.38
N ALA A 157 4.62 1.20 -16.98
CA ALA A 157 3.75 1.90 -17.93
C ALA A 157 4.53 2.96 -18.72
N TYR A 158 5.39 3.72 -18.05
CA TYR A 158 6.25 4.70 -18.72
C TYR A 158 7.21 4.05 -19.71
N LEU A 159 7.94 3.01 -19.31
CA LEU A 159 8.84 2.28 -20.22
C LEU A 159 8.11 1.78 -21.46
N LYS A 160 6.92 1.18 -21.30
CA LYS A 160 6.10 0.72 -22.44
C LYS A 160 5.66 1.89 -23.32
N SER A 161 5.30 3.04 -22.75
CA SER A 161 4.87 4.21 -23.52
C SER A 161 5.96 4.79 -24.43
N ILE A 162 7.22 4.61 -24.05
CA ILE A 162 8.37 5.04 -24.84
C ILE A 162 8.96 3.93 -25.74
N GLY A 163 8.25 2.79 -25.85
CA GLY A 163 8.64 1.67 -26.73
C GLY A 163 9.61 0.66 -26.10
N LEU A 164 9.84 0.74 -24.78
CA LEU A 164 10.63 -0.26 -24.05
C LEU A 164 9.67 -1.23 -23.31
N ASP A 165 9.39 -2.37 -23.91
CA ASP A 165 8.72 -3.47 -23.20
C ASP A 165 9.73 -4.16 -22.27
N PRO A 166 9.57 -4.11 -20.93
CA PRO A 166 10.60 -4.57 -20.01
C PRO A 166 11.11 -5.99 -20.32
N GLU A 167 10.19 -6.94 -20.51
CA GLU A 167 10.55 -8.34 -20.74
C GLU A 167 11.31 -8.59 -22.05
N ASN A 168 11.07 -7.74 -23.07
CA ASN A 168 11.66 -7.90 -24.39
C ASN A 168 12.80 -6.93 -24.68
N SER A 169 12.88 -5.82 -23.94
CA SER A 169 13.84 -4.73 -24.22
C SER A 169 15.10 -4.77 -23.35
N PHE A 170 15.03 -5.37 -22.17
CA PHE A 170 16.17 -5.46 -21.26
C PHE A 170 16.86 -6.83 -21.35
N LYS A 171 18.11 -6.89 -20.88
CA LYS A 171 18.88 -8.13 -20.78
C LYS A 171 18.23 -9.10 -19.79
N GLU A 172 17.76 -8.57 -18.67
CA GLU A 172 17.09 -9.29 -17.59
C GLU A 172 16.20 -8.34 -16.82
N VAL A 173 15.05 -8.82 -16.34
CA VAL A 173 14.13 -8.08 -15.48
C VAL A 173 13.84 -8.89 -14.23
N ILE A 174 14.05 -8.29 -13.05
CA ILE A 174 13.79 -8.94 -11.76
C ILE A 174 12.93 -8.05 -10.85
N PHE A 175 12.40 -8.65 -9.80
CA PHE A 175 11.82 -7.94 -8.66
C PHE A 175 12.78 -8.03 -7.47
N ALA A 176 13.17 -6.88 -6.92
CA ALA A 176 14.09 -6.82 -5.77
C ALA A 176 13.40 -7.14 -4.44
N GLY A 177 12.06 -7.19 -4.41
CA GLY A 177 11.23 -7.48 -3.23
C GLY A 177 10.85 -6.23 -2.41
N SER A 178 11.67 -5.17 -2.43
CA SER A 178 11.38 -3.93 -1.71
C SER A 178 12.03 -2.71 -2.37
N HIS A 179 11.56 -1.50 -1.98
CA HIS A 179 12.16 -0.25 -2.45
C HIS A 179 13.63 -0.10 -2.03
N PRO A 180 14.00 -0.35 -0.75
CA PRO A 180 15.40 -0.32 -0.34
C PRO A 180 16.26 -1.34 -1.10
N ALA A 181 15.76 -2.57 -1.28
CA ALA A 181 16.51 -3.61 -1.99
C ALA A 181 16.79 -3.23 -3.46
N SER A 182 15.83 -2.62 -4.17
CA SER A 182 16.03 -2.09 -5.51
C SER A 182 17.15 -1.06 -5.53
N MET A 183 17.09 -0.05 -4.64
CA MET A 183 18.08 1.02 -4.59
C MET A 183 19.48 0.53 -4.21
N LEU A 184 19.59 -0.36 -3.22
CA LEU A 184 20.88 -0.91 -2.80
C LEU A 184 21.48 -1.85 -3.84
N SER A 185 20.67 -2.59 -4.61
CA SER A 185 21.17 -3.43 -5.70
C SER A 185 21.82 -2.61 -6.80
N VAL A 186 21.22 -1.47 -7.15
CA VAL A 186 21.79 -0.54 -8.16
C VAL A 186 23.01 0.19 -7.61
N LYS A 187 22.95 0.72 -6.36
CA LYS A 187 24.10 1.33 -5.69
C LYS A 187 25.32 0.40 -5.73
N ASN A 188 25.10 -0.87 -5.42
CA ASN A 188 26.16 -1.89 -5.38
C ASN A 188 26.52 -2.46 -6.79
N LYS A 189 25.98 -1.87 -7.86
CA LYS A 189 26.23 -2.26 -9.27
C LYS A 189 25.91 -3.72 -9.57
N LYS A 190 24.99 -4.34 -8.81
CA LYS A 190 24.49 -5.70 -9.09
C LYS A 190 23.41 -5.67 -10.18
N ILE A 191 22.71 -4.55 -10.29
CA ILE A 191 21.69 -4.25 -11.29
C ILE A 191 22.02 -2.87 -11.87
N ASP A 192 21.75 -2.69 -13.16
CA ASP A 192 22.08 -1.44 -13.86
C ASP A 192 21.03 -0.36 -13.66
N ILE A 193 19.75 -0.73 -13.75
CA ILE A 193 18.60 0.17 -13.70
C ILE A 193 17.64 -0.28 -12.60
N GLY A 194 17.17 0.64 -11.78
CA GLY A 194 16.20 0.38 -10.73
C GLY A 194 14.97 1.27 -10.83
N CYS A 195 13.88 0.81 -10.23
CA CYS A 195 12.63 1.56 -10.04
C CYS A 195 12.27 1.64 -8.56
N SER A 196 11.87 2.83 -8.09
CA SER A 196 11.52 3.04 -6.68
C SER A 196 10.68 4.32 -6.50
N THR A 197 10.64 4.83 -5.28
CA THR A 197 9.99 6.09 -4.89
C THR A 197 11.03 7.11 -4.42
N THR A 198 10.85 8.37 -4.78
CA THR A 198 11.78 9.47 -4.48
C THR A 198 11.72 9.87 -3.00
N GLU A 199 10.65 10.49 -2.57
CA GLU A 199 10.53 11.11 -1.24
C GLU A 199 10.46 10.05 -0.13
N LEU A 200 9.63 9.03 -0.33
CA LEU A 200 9.35 8.02 0.68
C LEU A 200 10.40 6.90 0.75
N GLY A 201 11.32 6.86 -0.18
CA GLY A 201 12.36 5.81 -0.28
C GLY A 201 13.76 6.38 -0.37
N TYR A 202 14.12 7.03 -1.49
CA TYR A 202 15.47 7.50 -1.73
C TYR A 202 15.95 8.51 -0.69
N GLN A 203 15.18 9.57 -0.46
CA GLN A 203 15.53 10.59 0.54
C GLN A 203 15.72 9.99 1.94
N ARG A 204 14.87 9.02 2.31
CA ARG A 204 15.02 8.31 3.60
C ARG A 204 16.29 7.48 3.69
N LEU A 205 16.67 6.80 2.62
CA LEU A 205 17.94 6.06 2.61
C LEU A 205 19.14 6.99 2.69
N VAL A 206 19.05 8.17 2.09
CA VAL A 206 20.10 9.21 2.24
C VAL A 206 20.16 9.71 3.69
N ILE A 207 19.04 10.10 4.28
CA ILE A 207 18.95 10.59 5.66
C ILE A 207 19.49 9.53 6.66
N ASN A 208 19.15 8.27 6.44
CA ASN A 208 19.58 7.17 7.32
C ASN A 208 21.02 6.65 7.01
N GLY A 209 21.73 7.28 6.08
CA GLY A 209 23.10 6.92 5.73
C GLY A 209 23.25 5.61 4.92
N GLY A 210 22.15 5.02 4.45
CA GLY A 210 22.16 3.81 3.61
C GLY A 210 22.69 4.07 2.20
N ILE A 211 22.46 5.27 1.69
CA ILE A 211 22.93 5.77 0.39
C ILE A 211 23.46 7.19 0.60
N LYS A 212 24.58 7.54 -0.05
CA LYS A 212 25.06 8.92 -0.10
C LYS A 212 24.45 9.66 -1.27
N GLU A 213 24.30 10.94 -1.15
CA GLU A 213 23.88 11.80 -2.26
C GLU A 213 24.83 11.61 -3.46
N GLY A 214 24.27 11.46 -4.67
CA GLY A 214 25.02 11.21 -5.89
C GLY A 214 25.40 9.74 -6.14
N GLU A 215 25.20 8.80 -5.20
CA GLU A 215 25.43 7.37 -5.46
C GLU A 215 24.39 6.76 -6.41
N LEU A 216 23.20 7.36 -6.48
CA LEU A 216 22.19 7.07 -7.49
C LEU A 216 21.91 8.31 -8.33
N LYS A 217 21.64 8.11 -9.62
CA LYS A 217 21.31 9.13 -10.59
C LYS A 217 19.92 8.86 -11.17
N SER A 218 19.01 9.83 -11.06
CA SER A 218 17.69 9.75 -11.66
C SER A 218 17.76 9.89 -13.16
N LEU A 219 17.05 9.02 -13.87
CA LEU A 219 16.87 9.08 -15.33
C LEU A 219 15.49 9.60 -15.70
N TRP A 220 14.50 9.37 -14.84
CA TRP A 220 13.12 9.80 -15.02
C TRP A 220 12.38 9.86 -13.68
N VAL A 221 11.47 10.81 -13.56
CA VAL A 221 10.55 10.98 -12.42
C VAL A 221 9.12 11.07 -12.96
N SER A 222 8.18 10.43 -12.30
CA SER A 222 6.77 10.42 -12.70
C SER A 222 6.05 11.72 -12.38
N ASP A 223 4.85 11.88 -12.95
CA ASP A 223 3.83 12.75 -12.38
C ASP A 223 3.49 12.31 -10.94
N PRO A 224 2.89 13.20 -10.12
CA PRO A 224 2.49 12.90 -8.76
C PRO A 224 1.58 11.67 -8.67
N ILE A 225 1.83 10.83 -7.68
CA ILE A 225 1.05 9.62 -7.37
C ILE A 225 0.33 9.85 -6.05
N ILE A 226 -0.96 9.58 -5.99
CA ILE A 226 -1.73 9.61 -4.75
C ILE A 226 -1.12 8.64 -3.72
N ASN A 227 -1.15 9.03 -2.44
CA ASN A 227 -0.57 8.23 -1.38
C ASN A 227 -1.43 7.00 -1.01
N ASP A 228 -0.87 6.17 -0.12
CA ASP A 228 -1.43 4.89 0.33
C ASP A 228 -2.85 5.03 0.89
N ALA A 229 -3.65 3.98 0.69
CA ALA A 229 -4.93 3.81 1.35
C ALA A 229 -4.80 2.96 2.61
N ILE A 230 -5.38 3.42 3.73
CA ILE A 230 -5.65 2.57 4.88
C ILE A 230 -7.08 2.06 4.73
N CYS A 231 -7.25 0.75 4.71
CA CYS A 231 -8.49 0.07 4.39
C CYS A 231 -8.86 -0.93 5.47
N ALA A 232 -10.16 -1.09 5.71
CA ALA A 232 -10.70 -2.16 6.55
C ALA A 232 -11.23 -3.32 5.71
N ASN A 233 -11.21 -4.52 6.30
CA ASN A 233 -11.89 -5.66 5.74
C ASN A 233 -13.41 -5.44 5.81
N LYS A 234 -14.08 -5.59 4.67
CA LYS A 234 -15.54 -5.40 4.53
C LYS A 234 -16.36 -6.35 5.42
N ASN A 235 -15.79 -7.50 5.80
CA ASN A 235 -16.47 -8.50 6.63
C ASN A 235 -16.53 -8.10 8.12
N LEU A 236 -15.82 -7.05 8.55
CA LEU A 236 -15.99 -6.47 9.88
C LEU A 236 -17.37 -5.83 10.02
N SER A 237 -17.88 -5.73 11.25
CA SER A 237 -19.14 -5.01 11.49
C SER A 237 -19.00 -3.54 11.11
N THR A 238 -20.05 -2.96 10.54
CA THR A 238 -20.08 -1.53 10.16
C THR A 238 -19.71 -0.63 11.34
N THR A 239 -20.21 -0.97 12.54
CA THR A 239 -19.89 -0.23 13.77
C THR A 239 -18.39 -0.26 14.08
N LEU A 240 -17.69 -1.39 13.86
CA LEU A 240 -16.25 -1.48 14.10
C LEU A 240 -15.49 -0.72 13.03
N ILE A 241 -15.88 -0.82 11.76
CA ILE A 241 -15.28 -0.06 10.64
C ILE A 241 -15.34 1.45 10.94
N GLU A 242 -16.50 1.97 11.34
CA GLU A 242 -16.64 3.40 11.68
C GLU A 242 -15.81 3.82 12.90
N LYS A 243 -15.71 2.96 13.93
CA LYS A 243 -14.83 3.22 15.08
C LYS A 243 -13.36 3.27 14.67
N ILE A 244 -12.91 2.35 13.83
CA ILE A 244 -11.53 2.33 13.29
C ILE A 244 -11.29 3.62 12.52
N LYS A 245 -12.16 3.96 11.57
CA LYS A 245 -12.05 5.19 10.78
C LYS A 245 -11.96 6.43 11.67
N LYS A 246 -12.83 6.53 12.66
CA LYS A 246 -12.83 7.64 13.63
C LYS A 246 -11.52 7.70 14.42
N ALA A 247 -11.01 6.56 14.90
CA ALA A 247 -9.75 6.51 15.63
C ALA A 247 -8.58 7.03 14.79
N TYR A 248 -8.50 6.64 13.51
CA TYR A 248 -7.49 7.18 12.59
C TYR A 248 -7.65 8.69 12.35
N LEU A 249 -8.88 9.18 12.16
CA LEU A 249 -9.13 10.61 11.87
C LEU A 249 -8.89 11.55 13.06
N GLU A 250 -8.85 11.03 14.28
CA GLU A 250 -8.73 11.84 15.50
C GLU A 250 -7.36 11.70 16.20
N VAL A 251 -6.48 10.82 15.71
CA VAL A 251 -5.23 10.49 16.42
C VAL A 251 -4.27 11.68 16.50
N ASP A 252 -4.17 12.49 15.45
CA ASP A 252 -3.33 13.69 15.42
C ASP A 252 -3.68 14.69 16.53
N GLN A 253 -4.96 14.77 16.90
CA GLN A 253 -5.47 15.64 17.95
C GLN A 253 -5.47 14.98 19.33
N LYS A 254 -5.84 13.69 19.42
CA LYS A 254 -5.98 12.98 20.71
C LYS A 254 -4.65 12.48 21.27
N ASP A 255 -3.74 12.06 20.40
CA ASP A 255 -2.41 11.57 20.75
C ASP A 255 -1.41 11.91 19.64
N PRO A 256 -0.95 13.17 19.55
CA PRO A 256 0.00 13.62 18.53
C PRO A 256 1.30 12.78 18.50
N LYS A 257 1.73 12.26 19.66
CA LYS A 257 2.92 11.44 19.77
C LYS A 257 2.70 10.06 19.12
N ALA A 258 1.56 9.45 19.38
CA ALA A 258 1.17 8.19 18.73
C ALA A 258 1.04 8.37 17.21
N PHE A 259 0.42 9.48 16.77
CA PHE A 259 0.33 9.84 15.36
C PHE A 259 1.71 10.00 14.73
N ALA A 260 2.59 10.84 15.31
CA ALA A 260 3.95 11.03 14.82
C ALA A 260 4.72 9.70 14.71
N GLY A 261 4.57 8.81 15.68
CA GLY A 261 5.13 7.45 15.64
C GLY A 261 4.62 6.64 14.43
N SER A 262 3.33 6.73 14.13
CA SER A 262 2.70 5.97 13.04
C SER A 262 3.19 6.40 11.64
N VAL A 263 3.50 7.69 11.45
CA VAL A 263 3.93 8.26 10.16
C VAL A 263 5.44 8.46 10.05
N SER A 264 6.19 8.35 11.15
CA SER A 264 7.64 8.63 11.23
C SER A 264 8.50 7.76 10.31
N ARG A 265 7.96 6.67 9.80
CA ARG A 265 8.64 5.84 8.79
C ARG A 265 8.65 6.48 7.41
N TYR A 266 7.78 7.47 7.17
CA TYR A 266 7.67 8.19 5.90
C TYR A 266 8.01 9.68 6.03
N TYR A 267 7.68 10.29 7.17
CA TYR A 267 7.81 11.72 7.40
C TYR A 267 8.62 11.97 8.68
N SER A 268 9.68 12.76 8.56
CA SER A 268 10.52 13.16 9.71
C SER A 268 9.85 14.21 10.59
N ASP A 269 8.99 15.04 10.00
CA ASP A 269 8.14 16.01 10.69
C ASP A 269 6.67 15.66 10.44
N ALA A 270 5.93 15.47 11.51
CA ALA A 270 4.51 15.14 11.49
C ALA A 270 3.62 16.30 11.97
N SER A 271 4.18 17.48 12.25
CA SER A 271 3.47 18.60 12.90
C SER A 271 2.27 19.12 12.09
N HIS A 272 2.33 19.01 10.76
CA HIS A 272 1.27 19.44 9.84
C HIS A 272 0.54 18.28 9.18
N MET A 273 0.88 17.05 9.59
CA MET A 273 0.32 15.83 9.02
C MET A 273 -0.93 15.39 9.75
N GLN A 274 -1.84 14.73 9.04
CA GLN A 274 -3.07 14.17 9.59
C GLN A 274 -3.63 13.08 8.68
N PHE A 275 -4.50 12.23 9.19
CA PHE A 275 -5.31 11.37 8.34
C PHE A 275 -6.58 12.10 7.89
N ILE A 276 -6.93 11.93 6.62
CA ILE A 276 -8.20 12.42 6.04
C ILE A 276 -8.95 11.27 5.36
N PRO A 277 -10.27 11.38 5.15
CA PRO A 277 -11.03 10.35 4.43
C PRO A 277 -10.47 10.09 3.03
N THR A 278 -10.45 8.82 2.63
CA THR A 278 -10.16 8.41 1.26
C THR A 278 -11.33 7.65 0.64
N TYR A 279 -11.35 7.53 -0.70
CA TYR A 279 -12.45 6.98 -1.48
C TYR A 279 -11.91 6.18 -2.65
N ASP A 280 -12.62 5.14 -3.06
CA ASP A 280 -12.24 4.24 -4.17
C ASP A 280 -11.95 4.99 -5.48
N SER A 281 -12.77 5.99 -5.82
CA SER A 281 -12.64 6.75 -7.07
C SER A 281 -11.31 7.50 -7.22
N LEU A 282 -10.62 7.79 -6.12
CA LEU A 282 -9.30 8.44 -6.15
C LEU A 282 -8.22 7.55 -6.78
N TYR A 283 -8.42 6.23 -6.81
CA TYR A 283 -7.48 5.25 -7.36
C TYR A 283 -7.81 4.84 -8.80
N ASN A 284 -8.80 5.50 -9.45
CA ASN A 284 -9.22 5.17 -10.83
C ASN A 284 -8.09 5.35 -11.84
N ASN A 285 -7.24 6.38 -11.70
CA ASN A 285 -6.09 6.55 -12.60
C ASN A 285 -5.14 5.36 -12.52
N ILE A 286 -4.84 4.87 -11.32
CA ILE A 286 -3.99 3.68 -11.11
C ILE A 286 -4.65 2.44 -11.71
N ARG A 287 -5.96 2.29 -11.57
CA ARG A 287 -6.75 1.20 -12.18
C ARG A 287 -6.65 1.23 -13.70
N ASN A 288 -6.86 2.39 -14.31
CA ASN A 288 -6.76 2.56 -15.77
C ASN A 288 -5.35 2.22 -16.29
N ILE A 289 -4.30 2.66 -15.59
CA ILE A 289 -2.92 2.32 -15.94
C ILE A 289 -2.72 0.80 -15.85
N ALA A 290 -3.16 0.15 -14.78
CA ALA A 290 -3.04 -1.29 -14.60
C ALA A 290 -3.79 -2.07 -15.70
N GLU A 291 -4.98 -1.63 -16.08
CA GLU A 291 -5.78 -2.23 -17.15
C GLU A 291 -5.16 -2.06 -18.54
N SER A 292 -4.38 -1.01 -18.75
CA SER A 292 -3.68 -0.78 -20.02
C SER A 292 -2.51 -1.74 -20.25
N ILE A 293 -2.00 -2.38 -19.19
CA ILE A 293 -0.86 -3.30 -19.24
C ILE A 293 -1.38 -4.74 -19.26
N LYS A 294 -1.36 -5.37 -20.45
CA LYS A 294 -1.95 -6.70 -20.68
C LYS A 294 -1.38 -7.79 -19.76
N GLU A 295 -0.09 -7.74 -19.48
CA GLU A 295 0.64 -8.74 -18.68
C GLU A 295 0.18 -8.73 -17.20
N LEU A 296 -0.29 -7.61 -16.71
CA LEU A 296 -0.79 -7.49 -15.33
C LEU A 296 -2.20 -8.08 -15.13
N LYS A 297 -2.93 -8.34 -16.23
CA LYS A 297 -4.26 -9.00 -16.18
C LYS A 297 -4.18 -10.48 -15.80
N THR A 298 -3.00 -11.09 -15.87
CA THR A 298 -2.76 -12.51 -15.60
C THR A 298 -2.16 -12.80 -14.22
N ILE A 299 -1.92 -11.79 -13.40
CA ILE A 299 -1.58 -11.99 -11.99
C ILE A 299 -2.88 -12.38 -11.25
N LYS A 300 -3.19 -13.67 -11.30
CA LYS A 300 -4.34 -14.29 -10.61
C LYS A 300 -3.91 -14.81 -9.25
#